data_ac8759699b94dd745fc721494af06f79
#
_entry.id   ac8759699b94dd745fc721494af06f79
#
_cell.length_a   1.000
_cell.length_b   1.000
_cell.length_c   1.000
_cell.angle_alpha   90.00
_cell.angle_beta   90.00
_cell.angle_gamma   90.00
#
_symmetry.space_group_name_H-M   'P 1'
#
loop_
_entity.id
_entity.type
_entity.pdbx_description
1 polymer ?
#
loop_
_entity_poly.entity_id
_entity_poly.type
_entity_poly.pdbx_seq_one_letter_code
_entity_poly.pdbx_strand_id
1 'polypeptide(L)'
;TTEYKYDVVCERAREEAFLLSGIAMVVSDKRNKKNETETYLYEDGLTAFLGYLHEDRNVLMNPVKFSGEANGIQVEVAFQYTDDYQENTYSFVNLVRTSDGGTHEVGFKGAFTKAINDYARKYGLLKAKDKNLEGGDVREGLTTILSVSVPEGLLQFEGQTKSKLGTPQAKTAVE
;
A
#
# COMPACT_ATOMS: atom_id res chain seq x y z
N THR A 1 17.89 21.53 19.40
CA THR A 1 17.04 20.56 20.17
C THR A 1 15.90 20.17 19.25
N THR A 2 15.80 18.88 18.91
CA THR A 2 14.69 18.38 18.10
C THR A 2 13.50 18.18 19.01
N GLU A 3 12.40 18.86 18.77
CA GLU A 3 11.14 18.68 19.50
C GLU A 3 10.23 17.76 18.70
N TYR A 4 9.85 16.61 19.29
CA TYR A 4 8.92 15.67 18.68
C TYR A 4 7.49 16.21 18.82
N LYS A 5 6.77 16.28 17.70
CA LYS A 5 5.34 16.58 17.67
C LYS A 5 4.54 15.32 17.94
N TYR A 6 3.66 15.37 18.92
CA TYR A 6 2.84 14.22 19.35
C TYR A 6 2.03 13.66 18.19
N ASP A 7 1.33 14.52 17.45
CA ASP A 7 0.49 14.14 16.32
C ASP A 7 1.26 13.37 15.25
N VAL A 8 2.50 13.78 14.94
CA VAL A 8 3.34 13.09 13.94
C VAL A 8 3.72 11.69 14.40
N VAL A 9 3.99 11.52 15.70
CA VAL A 9 4.30 10.19 16.27
C VAL A 9 3.04 9.32 16.25
N CYS A 10 1.88 9.88 16.59
CA CYS A 10 0.59 9.18 16.53
C CYS A 10 0.24 8.72 15.11
N GLU A 11 0.39 9.58 14.12
CA GLU A 11 0.14 9.22 12.72
C GLU A 11 1.06 8.07 12.26
N ARG A 12 2.33 8.08 12.64
CA ARG A 12 3.25 7.01 12.32
C ARG A 12 2.89 5.71 13.03
N ALA A 13 2.51 5.76 14.29
CA ALA A 13 2.06 4.59 15.06
C ALA A 13 0.77 4.00 14.48
N ARG A 14 -0.17 4.85 14.04
CA ARG A 14 -1.38 4.43 13.35
C ARG A 14 -1.08 3.72 12.04
N GLU A 15 -0.19 4.27 11.22
CA GLU A 15 0.25 3.66 9.96
C GLU A 15 0.88 2.28 10.20
N GLU A 16 1.75 2.15 11.19
CA GLU A 16 2.34 0.86 11.56
C GLU A 16 1.30 -0.13 12.08
N ALA A 17 0.30 0.32 12.85
CA ALA A 17 -0.80 -0.54 13.32
C ALA A 17 -1.66 -1.07 12.17
N PHE A 18 -1.85 -0.29 11.10
CA PHE A 18 -2.51 -0.78 9.88
C PHE A 18 -1.68 -1.84 9.16
N LEU A 19 -0.36 -1.70 9.12
CA LEU A 19 0.54 -2.66 8.46
C LEU A 19 0.77 -3.93 9.28
N LEU A 20 0.59 -3.86 10.59
CA LEU A 20 0.79 -4.96 11.56
C LEU A 20 -0.54 -5.39 12.16
N SER A 21 -1.38 -6.05 11.36
CA SER A 21 -2.71 -6.52 11.79
C SER A 21 -2.67 -7.23 13.13
N GLY A 22 -3.56 -6.83 14.05
CA GLY A 22 -3.68 -7.43 15.39
C GLY A 22 -2.62 -7.00 16.41
N ILE A 23 -1.73 -6.05 16.06
CA ILE A 23 -0.75 -5.51 17.01
C ILE A 23 -1.18 -4.12 17.47
N ALA A 24 -1.27 -3.95 18.81
CA ALA A 24 -1.60 -2.67 19.41
C ALA A 24 -0.36 -1.76 19.48
N MET A 25 -0.47 -0.58 18.88
CA MET A 25 0.52 0.49 19.00
C MET A 25 0.04 1.54 20.00
N VAL A 26 0.81 1.77 21.05
CA VAL A 26 0.46 2.71 22.12
C VAL A 26 1.45 3.87 22.14
N VAL A 27 0.95 5.08 22.01
CA VAL A 27 1.74 6.31 22.09
C VAL A 27 1.33 7.07 23.34
N SER A 28 2.30 7.36 24.22
CA SER A 28 2.06 8.14 25.45
C SER A 28 2.99 9.35 25.51
N ASP A 29 2.42 10.54 25.61
CA ASP A 29 3.17 11.77 25.86
C ASP A 29 3.09 12.16 27.34
N LYS A 30 4.23 12.04 28.02
CA LYS A 30 4.36 12.37 29.45
C LYS A 30 5.01 13.73 29.71
N ARG A 31 5.29 14.52 28.65
CA ARG A 31 5.94 15.84 28.77
C ARG A 31 4.99 16.89 29.35
N ASN A 32 3.69 16.74 29.12
CA ASN A 32 2.65 17.64 29.58
C ASN A 32 1.88 17.05 30.75
N LYS A 33 1.32 17.93 31.61
CA LYS A 33 0.50 17.50 32.76
C LYS A 33 -0.78 16.72 32.38
N LYS A 34 -1.17 16.75 31.09
CA LYS A 34 -2.35 16.04 30.58
C LYS A 34 -2.15 14.55 30.36
N ASN A 35 -0.90 14.03 30.28
CA ASN A 35 -0.58 12.62 30.02
C ASN A 35 -1.46 12.05 28.87
N GLU A 36 -1.29 12.57 27.68
CA GLU A 36 -2.03 12.13 26.50
C GLU A 36 -1.56 10.72 26.10
N THR A 37 -2.51 9.83 25.84
CA THR A 37 -2.22 8.45 25.41
C THR A 37 -3.22 8.05 24.33
N GLU A 38 -2.69 7.57 23.20
CA GLU A 38 -3.46 7.02 22.08
C GLU A 38 -3.09 5.56 21.86
N THR A 39 -4.09 4.75 21.49
CA THR A 39 -3.91 3.34 21.17
C THR A 39 -4.52 3.03 19.82
N TYR A 40 -3.75 2.39 18.95
CA TYR A 40 -4.16 1.96 17.62
C TYR A 40 -4.08 0.44 17.53
N LEU A 41 -5.19 -0.20 17.20
CA LEU A 41 -5.29 -1.65 17.00
C LEU A 41 -6.29 -1.92 15.87
N TYR A 42 -5.85 -2.62 14.83
CA TYR A 42 -6.65 -2.98 13.68
C TYR A 42 -6.48 -4.48 13.38
N GLU A 43 -7.56 -5.24 13.49
CA GLU A 43 -7.55 -6.69 13.23
C GLU A 43 -7.38 -7.01 11.74
N ASP A 44 -8.04 -6.25 10.88
CA ASP A 44 -7.85 -6.31 9.43
C ASP A 44 -7.17 -5.01 8.95
N GLY A 45 -5.85 -4.94 9.13
CA GLY A 45 -5.08 -3.72 9.04
C GLY A 45 -5.16 -3.01 7.69
N LEU A 46 -4.92 -3.70 6.56
CA LEU A 46 -4.93 -3.03 5.25
C LEU A 46 -6.33 -2.61 4.81
N THR A 47 -7.36 -3.39 5.15
CA THR A 47 -8.76 -3.00 4.88
C THR A 47 -9.16 -1.79 5.73
N ALA A 48 -8.78 -1.78 7.01
CA ALA A 48 -9.00 -0.64 7.90
C ALA A 48 -8.25 0.60 7.39
N PHE A 49 -7.04 0.44 6.85
CA PHE A 49 -6.27 1.52 6.26
C PHE A 49 -6.98 2.14 5.03
N LEU A 50 -7.54 1.33 4.15
CA LEU A 50 -8.36 1.82 3.04
C LEU A 50 -9.57 2.61 3.57
N GLY A 51 -10.27 2.10 4.58
CA GLY A 51 -11.38 2.79 5.22
C GLY A 51 -10.98 4.16 5.78
N TYR A 52 -9.83 4.24 6.43
CA TYR A 52 -9.26 5.49 6.95
C TYR A 52 -8.93 6.50 5.82
N LEU A 53 -8.31 6.02 4.74
CA LEU A 53 -7.99 6.86 3.58
C LEU A 53 -9.22 7.36 2.82
N HIS A 54 -10.34 6.63 2.91
CA HIS A 54 -11.57 6.91 2.20
C HIS A 54 -12.72 7.43 3.09
N GLU A 55 -12.42 7.85 4.32
CA GLU A 55 -13.43 8.31 5.28
C GLU A 55 -14.36 9.39 4.70
N ASP A 56 -13.79 10.30 3.89
CA ASP A 56 -14.52 11.39 3.23
C ASP A 56 -14.65 11.19 1.70
N ARG A 57 -14.54 9.95 1.20
CA ARG A 57 -14.59 9.66 -0.24
C ARG A 57 -15.73 8.72 -0.60
N ASN A 58 -16.23 8.87 -1.80
CA ASN A 58 -17.23 7.96 -2.34
C ASN A 58 -16.55 6.71 -2.95
N VAL A 59 -16.73 5.56 -2.30
CA VAL A 59 -16.17 4.29 -2.75
C VAL A 59 -17.12 3.58 -3.71
N LEU A 60 -16.57 3.01 -4.79
CA LEU A 60 -17.35 2.36 -5.86
C LEU A 60 -17.47 0.84 -5.69
N MET A 61 -16.72 0.25 -4.76
CA MET A 61 -16.69 -1.19 -4.53
C MET A 61 -16.22 -1.52 -3.11
N ASN A 62 -16.48 -2.74 -2.68
CA ASN A 62 -15.86 -3.23 -1.45
C ASN A 62 -14.34 -3.35 -1.60
N PRO A 63 -13.56 -3.17 -0.52
CA PRO A 63 -12.12 -3.35 -0.57
C PRO A 63 -11.76 -4.79 -0.96
N VAL A 64 -10.74 -4.93 -1.78
CA VAL A 64 -10.16 -6.23 -2.13
C VAL A 64 -8.80 -6.35 -1.48
N LYS A 65 -8.56 -7.45 -0.80
CA LYS A 65 -7.27 -7.76 -0.15
C LYS A 65 -6.80 -9.15 -0.57
N PHE A 66 -5.52 -9.28 -0.81
CA PHE A 66 -4.86 -10.56 -1.02
C PHE A 66 -3.40 -10.49 -0.56
N SER A 67 -2.82 -11.66 -0.33
CA SER A 67 -1.42 -11.82 0.06
C SER A 67 -0.81 -13.03 -0.63
N GLY A 68 0.50 -13.01 -0.75
CA GLY A 68 1.26 -14.11 -1.33
C GLY A 68 2.73 -14.01 -0.97
N GLU A 69 3.48 -15.04 -1.33
CA GLU A 69 4.91 -15.09 -1.14
C GLU A 69 5.58 -15.65 -2.40
N ALA A 70 6.64 -15.01 -2.85
CA ALA A 70 7.49 -15.50 -3.93
C ALA A 70 8.93 -15.08 -3.68
N ASN A 71 9.88 -15.98 -3.94
CA ASN A 71 11.32 -15.76 -3.76
C ASN A 71 11.70 -15.30 -2.33
N GLY A 72 10.95 -15.75 -1.30
CA GLY A 72 11.15 -15.33 0.08
C GLY A 72 10.67 -13.91 0.40
N ILE A 73 10.00 -13.24 -0.55
CA ILE A 73 9.40 -11.92 -0.38
C ILE A 73 7.91 -12.10 -0.14
N GLN A 74 7.43 -11.64 1.01
CA GLN A 74 6.00 -11.62 1.32
C GLN A 74 5.38 -10.35 0.76
N VAL A 75 4.20 -10.49 0.17
CA VAL A 75 3.46 -9.40 -0.46
C VAL A 75 2.05 -9.37 0.09
N GLU A 76 1.62 -8.22 0.54
CA GLU A 76 0.23 -7.94 0.89
C GLU A 76 -0.27 -6.73 0.09
N VAL A 77 -1.44 -6.87 -0.49
CA VAL A 77 -2.07 -5.82 -1.29
C VAL A 77 -3.51 -5.63 -0.83
N ALA A 78 -3.91 -4.40 -0.68
CA ALA A 78 -5.32 -4.04 -0.59
C ALA A 78 -5.59 -2.89 -1.55
N PHE A 79 -6.73 -2.94 -2.24
CA PHE A 79 -7.13 -1.87 -3.16
C PHE A 79 -8.63 -1.64 -3.16
N GLN A 80 -9.01 -0.44 -3.57
CA GLN A 80 -10.41 -0.04 -3.71
C GLN A 80 -10.52 1.10 -4.72
N TYR A 81 -11.58 1.11 -5.52
CA TYR A 81 -11.89 2.22 -6.42
C TYR A 81 -12.79 3.25 -5.73
N THR A 82 -12.50 4.50 -6.02
CA THR A 82 -13.34 5.66 -5.68
C THR A 82 -13.79 6.36 -6.95
N ASP A 83 -14.69 7.32 -6.83
CA ASP A 83 -15.12 8.19 -7.93
C ASP A 83 -14.13 9.34 -8.25
N ASP A 84 -12.95 9.31 -7.66
CA ASP A 84 -11.86 10.22 -7.97
C ASP A 84 -11.21 9.89 -9.32
N TYR A 85 -10.50 10.85 -9.91
CA TYR A 85 -9.74 10.66 -11.16
C TYR A 85 -8.27 10.32 -10.91
N GLN A 86 -7.79 10.39 -9.68
CA GLN A 86 -6.39 10.18 -9.33
C GLN A 86 -6.11 8.75 -8.90
N GLU A 87 -4.98 8.22 -9.36
CA GLU A 87 -4.36 7.01 -8.79
C GLU A 87 -3.62 7.39 -7.52
N ASN A 88 -3.90 6.69 -6.42
CA ASN A 88 -3.21 6.84 -5.14
C ASN A 88 -2.56 5.52 -4.73
N THR A 89 -1.23 5.48 -4.67
CA THR A 89 -0.47 4.30 -4.23
C THR A 89 0.29 4.60 -2.95
N TYR A 90 0.04 3.75 -1.95
CA TYR A 90 0.73 3.77 -0.65
C TYR A 90 1.56 2.50 -0.56
N SER A 91 2.85 2.60 -0.81
CA SER A 91 3.75 1.45 -0.81
C SER A 91 4.73 1.46 0.35
N PHE A 92 5.00 0.27 0.87
CA PHE A 92 5.83 0.04 2.05
C PHE A 92 6.76 -1.15 1.80
N VAL A 93 7.98 -1.02 2.29
CA VAL A 93 8.99 -2.08 2.32
C VAL A 93 9.48 -2.22 3.75
N ASN A 94 9.30 -3.40 4.36
CA ASN A 94 9.65 -3.64 5.76
C ASN A 94 9.14 -2.52 6.68
N LEU A 95 7.86 -2.15 6.54
CA LEU A 95 7.14 -1.09 7.25
C LEU A 95 7.61 0.35 6.95
N VAL A 96 8.60 0.53 6.09
CA VAL A 96 9.06 1.86 5.67
C VAL A 96 8.30 2.30 4.42
N ARG A 97 7.71 3.49 4.48
CA ARG A 97 7.01 4.07 3.33
C ARG A 97 7.99 4.41 2.20
N THR A 98 7.71 3.93 1.00
CA THR A 98 8.49 4.21 -0.20
C THR A 98 7.78 5.27 -1.03
N SER A 99 7.93 6.54 -0.63
CA SER A 99 7.26 7.68 -1.26
C SER A 99 7.61 7.89 -2.74
N ASP A 100 8.78 7.43 -3.16
CA ASP A 100 9.27 7.50 -4.54
C ASP A 100 9.06 6.16 -5.28
N GLY A 101 8.27 5.25 -4.70
CA GLY A 101 7.92 3.96 -5.27
C GLY A 101 9.08 2.96 -5.31
N GLY A 102 9.19 2.25 -6.42
CA GLY A 102 10.25 1.26 -6.64
C GLY A 102 9.79 0.06 -7.44
N THR A 103 10.62 -0.98 -7.46
CA THR A 103 10.40 -2.20 -8.25
C THR A 103 9.12 -2.95 -7.90
N HIS A 104 8.70 -2.95 -6.63
CA HIS A 104 7.46 -3.55 -6.16
C HIS A 104 6.21 -2.84 -6.76
N GLU A 105 6.20 -1.51 -6.82
CA GLU A 105 5.11 -0.77 -7.48
C GLU A 105 5.07 -1.02 -8.98
N VAL A 106 6.23 -1.08 -9.63
CA VAL A 106 6.32 -1.38 -11.07
C VAL A 106 5.72 -2.77 -11.35
N GLY A 107 6.06 -3.76 -10.53
CA GLY A 107 5.48 -5.10 -10.61
C GLY A 107 3.97 -5.08 -10.46
N PHE A 108 3.47 -4.46 -9.38
CA PHE A 108 2.03 -4.35 -9.14
C PHE A 108 1.28 -3.69 -10.30
N LYS A 109 1.72 -2.52 -10.74
CA LYS A 109 1.06 -1.75 -11.82
C LYS A 109 1.01 -2.52 -13.14
N GLY A 110 2.08 -3.24 -13.47
CA GLY A 110 2.14 -4.09 -14.67
C GLY A 110 1.21 -5.29 -14.58
N ALA A 111 1.30 -6.05 -13.50
CA ALA A 111 0.47 -7.23 -13.27
C ALA A 111 -1.02 -6.88 -13.16
N PHE A 112 -1.36 -5.82 -12.45
CA PHE A 112 -2.74 -5.37 -12.29
C PHE A 112 -3.36 -4.98 -13.65
N THR A 113 -2.65 -4.17 -14.44
CA THR A 113 -3.11 -3.78 -15.79
C THR A 113 -3.30 -5.00 -16.69
N LYS A 114 -2.37 -5.96 -16.65
CA LYS A 114 -2.48 -7.20 -17.40
C LYS A 114 -3.67 -8.01 -16.96
N ALA A 115 -3.86 -8.22 -15.66
CA ALA A 115 -4.98 -9.00 -15.11
C ALA A 115 -6.35 -8.43 -15.52
N ILE A 116 -6.52 -7.11 -15.49
CA ILE A 116 -7.75 -6.46 -15.92
C ILE A 116 -7.99 -6.66 -17.43
N ASN A 117 -6.96 -6.53 -18.26
CA ASN A 117 -7.08 -6.78 -19.70
C ASN A 117 -7.42 -8.25 -20.00
N ASP A 118 -6.75 -9.19 -19.34
CA ASP A 118 -7.01 -10.63 -19.49
C ASP A 118 -8.45 -10.97 -19.06
N TYR A 119 -8.92 -10.40 -17.95
CA TYR A 119 -10.30 -10.53 -17.49
C TYR A 119 -11.30 -9.96 -18.52
N ALA A 120 -11.07 -8.74 -18.98
CA ALA A 120 -11.96 -8.08 -19.95
C ALA A 120 -12.08 -8.89 -21.26
N ARG A 121 -10.98 -9.49 -21.72
CA ARG A 121 -11.00 -10.37 -22.90
C ARG A 121 -11.72 -11.69 -22.62
N LYS A 122 -11.44 -12.32 -21.50
CA LYS A 122 -12.06 -13.59 -21.09
C LYS A 122 -13.60 -13.49 -21.04
N TYR A 123 -14.11 -12.35 -20.58
CA TYR A 123 -15.56 -12.12 -20.44
C TYR A 123 -16.18 -11.31 -21.60
N GLY A 124 -15.44 -11.11 -22.70
CA GLY A 124 -15.94 -10.47 -23.90
C GLY A 124 -16.19 -8.97 -23.79
N LEU A 125 -15.69 -8.32 -22.76
CA LEU A 125 -15.75 -6.85 -22.59
C LEU A 125 -14.80 -6.15 -23.57
N LEU A 126 -13.67 -6.79 -23.90
CA LEU A 126 -12.79 -6.43 -25.02
C LEU A 126 -12.86 -7.51 -26.09
N LYS A 127 -13.12 -7.10 -27.33
CA LYS A 127 -13.14 -7.98 -28.51
C LYS A 127 -11.70 -8.22 -29.00
N ALA A 128 -11.50 -9.28 -29.81
CA ALA A 128 -10.18 -9.63 -30.36
C ALA A 128 -9.48 -8.48 -31.11
N LYS A 129 -10.27 -7.61 -31.75
CA LYS A 129 -9.77 -6.44 -32.51
C LYS A 129 -9.53 -5.17 -31.67
N ASP A 130 -10.01 -5.16 -30.44
CA ASP A 130 -9.91 -3.98 -29.58
C ASP A 130 -8.49 -3.89 -29.01
N LYS A 131 -7.99 -2.68 -28.83
CA LYS A 131 -6.72 -2.45 -28.13
C LYS A 131 -6.88 -2.77 -26.65
N ASN A 132 -5.78 -3.13 -26.01
CA ASN A 132 -5.75 -3.25 -24.56
C ASN A 132 -5.98 -1.88 -23.90
N LEU A 133 -6.60 -1.90 -22.73
CA LEU A 133 -6.69 -0.74 -21.85
C LEU A 133 -5.29 -0.33 -21.39
N GLU A 134 -5.02 0.96 -21.38
CA GLU A 134 -3.76 1.49 -20.86
C GLU A 134 -3.74 1.48 -19.33
N GLY A 135 -2.53 1.43 -18.75
CA GLY A 135 -2.38 1.36 -17.31
C GLY A 135 -2.98 2.57 -16.58
N GLY A 136 -2.92 3.76 -17.19
CA GLY A 136 -3.55 4.97 -16.65
C GLY A 136 -5.06 4.83 -16.53
N ASP A 137 -5.71 4.34 -17.60
CA ASP A 137 -7.16 4.15 -17.62
C ASP A 137 -7.63 3.10 -16.60
N VAL A 138 -6.86 2.00 -16.49
CA VAL A 138 -7.16 0.92 -15.53
C VAL A 138 -7.04 1.36 -14.09
N ARG A 139 -6.12 2.27 -13.78
CA ARG A 139 -5.83 2.70 -12.40
C ARG A 139 -6.43 4.07 -12.04
N GLU A 140 -7.21 4.68 -12.92
CA GLU A 140 -7.96 5.89 -12.60
C GLU A 140 -8.93 5.64 -11.44
N GLY A 141 -8.87 6.46 -10.40
CA GLY A 141 -9.66 6.31 -9.17
C GLY A 141 -9.23 5.16 -8.25
N LEU A 142 -8.15 4.45 -8.58
CA LEU A 142 -7.65 3.33 -7.77
C LEU A 142 -6.81 3.83 -6.59
N THR A 143 -7.18 3.43 -5.39
CA THR A 143 -6.31 3.50 -4.21
C THR A 143 -5.74 2.12 -3.91
N THR A 144 -4.43 2.01 -3.84
CA THR A 144 -3.71 0.77 -3.55
C THR A 144 -2.82 0.95 -2.34
N ILE A 145 -2.84 -0.03 -1.43
CA ILE A 145 -1.85 -0.20 -0.37
C ILE A 145 -1.06 -1.46 -0.70
N LEU A 146 0.25 -1.31 -0.85
CA LEU A 146 1.18 -2.39 -1.18
C LEU A 146 2.23 -2.49 -0.09
N SER A 147 2.25 -3.58 0.64
CA SER A 147 3.24 -3.87 1.68
C SER A 147 4.06 -5.09 1.29
N VAL A 148 5.38 -4.94 1.24
CA VAL A 148 6.29 -6.05 0.96
C VAL A 148 7.28 -6.22 2.11
N SER A 149 7.52 -7.48 2.49
CA SER A 149 8.57 -7.86 3.43
C SER A 149 9.70 -8.52 2.65
N VAL A 150 10.83 -7.83 2.56
CA VAL A 150 12.01 -8.25 1.80
C VAL A 150 13.09 -8.70 2.77
N PRO A 151 13.67 -9.91 2.60
CA PRO A 151 14.81 -10.37 3.38
C PRO A 151 15.99 -9.38 3.29
N GLU A 152 16.68 -9.18 4.41
CA GLU A 152 17.77 -8.20 4.51
C GLU A 152 18.85 -8.41 3.43
N GLY A 153 19.17 -9.65 3.10
CA GLY A 153 20.17 -9.99 2.06
C GLY A 153 19.77 -9.61 0.63
N LEU A 154 18.48 -9.33 0.38
CA LEU A 154 17.96 -8.89 -0.92
C LEU A 154 17.60 -7.40 -0.93
N LEU A 155 17.60 -6.76 0.24
CA LEU A 155 17.09 -5.41 0.43
C LEU A 155 18.04 -4.37 -0.18
N GLN A 156 17.59 -3.68 -1.21
CA GLN A 156 18.32 -2.61 -1.87
C GLN A 156 17.41 -1.39 -2.04
N PHE A 157 17.81 -0.27 -1.47
CA PHE A 157 17.14 1.01 -1.67
C PHE A 157 17.97 1.91 -2.58
N GLU A 158 17.28 2.71 -3.41
CA GLU A 158 17.93 3.80 -4.13
C GLU A 158 18.07 5.00 -3.17
N GLY A 159 19.28 5.21 -2.68
CA GLY A 159 19.62 6.31 -1.77
C GLY A 159 19.39 6.03 -0.28
N GLN A 160 19.88 6.94 0.55
CA GLN A 160 19.88 6.81 2.03
C GLN A 160 18.53 7.08 2.68
N THR A 161 17.62 7.76 2.00
CA THR A 161 16.28 8.08 2.50
C THR A 161 15.35 6.88 2.52
N LYS A 162 15.73 5.76 1.85
CA LYS A 162 14.91 4.55 1.70
C LYS A 162 13.53 4.81 1.07
N SER A 163 13.41 5.90 0.33
CA SER A 163 12.14 6.31 -0.30
C SER A 163 11.81 5.53 -1.56
N LYS A 164 12.79 4.80 -2.14
CA LYS A 164 12.62 4.03 -3.37
C LYS A 164 13.29 2.67 -3.27
N LEU A 165 12.52 1.60 -3.55
CA LEU A 165 13.04 0.25 -3.58
C LEU A 165 13.68 -0.06 -4.93
N GLY A 166 14.93 -0.57 -4.90
CA GLY A 166 15.68 -1.02 -6.07
C GLY A 166 15.77 -2.53 -6.26
N THR A 167 15.34 -3.33 -5.29
CA THR A 167 15.42 -4.81 -5.31
C THR A 167 14.70 -5.40 -6.53
N PRO A 168 15.40 -6.00 -7.54
CA PRO A 168 14.73 -6.52 -8.73
C PRO A 168 13.75 -7.64 -8.46
N GLN A 169 14.07 -8.51 -7.48
CA GLN A 169 13.24 -9.65 -7.09
C GLN A 169 11.86 -9.23 -6.56
N ALA A 170 11.74 -8.02 -6.00
CA ALA A 170 10.46 -7.52 -5.51
C ALA A 170 9.47 -7.27 -6.66
N LYS A 171 9.94 -6.87 -7.84
CA LYS A 171 9.09 -6.76 -9.03
C LYS A 171 8.45 -8.11 -9.36
N THR A 172 9.27 -9.14 -9.53
CA THR A 172 8.81 -10.49 -9.88
C THR A 172 7.94 -11.13 -8.79
N ALA A 173 8.20 -10.81 -7.53
CA ALA A 173 7.41 -11.34 -6.42
C ALA A 173 5.99 -10.74 -6.38
N VAL A 174 5.84 -9.51 -6.83
CA VAL A 174 4.54 -8.81 -6.86
C VAL A 174 3.76 -9.11 -8.14
N GLU A 175 4.44 -9.40 -9.26
CA GLU A 175 3.83 -9.83 -10.53
C GLU A 175 3.13 -11.20 -10.40
#